data_dbb333f77eaf9594e7f4b42e40efa783
#
_entry.id   dbb333f77eaf9594e7f4b42e40efa783
#
_cell.length_a   1.000
_cell.length_b   1.000
_cell.length_c   1.000
_cell.angle_alpha   90.00
_cell.angle_beta   90.00
_cell.angle_gamma   90.00
#
_symmetry.space_group_name_H-M   'P 1'
#
loop_
_entity.id
_entity.type
_entity.pdbx_description
1 polymer ?
#
loop_
_entity_poly.entity_id
_entity_poly.type
_entity_poly.pdbx_seq_one_letter_code
_entity_poly.pdbx_strand_id
1 'polypeptide(L)'
;MKTTPFTDIHIALGAKMADFAGFNMPIQYPTGINQEHMIVREGVGVFDVSHMGEFWVKGEKALDFLQYITTNDVSKLEAGKAQYTCFPNGKGGIVDDLIIYKYSTTKYLLVVNAGNIDKDWAWVNEQNTFGVQLENASDRYGQLAVQGPKATEMLQLLTDADLSAIPYYAFREWSFAGVQGVILSNTGYTGAGGFELYFPKEHSQQIWDALFEVGKPFGLAPIGLGARDSLRLEKWYCLYGHDIDDTTSPLEAGLGWITKFDAKDFIDKEFLLKQKAEGVQRKLVHFECQERAIPRCGYEICDAEGNTIGNVTSGIMLPTTKIGVGMGYVQTAFAKKETIIYIKIREKLIPAKIV
;
A
#
# COMPACT_ATOMS: atom_id res chain seq x y z
N MET A 1 18.19 12.71 -6.42
CA MET A 1 16.89 11.98 -6.41
C MET A 1 16.92 10.98 -7.55
N LYS A 2 16.46 9.76 -7.31
CA LYS A 2 16.18 8.76 -8.35
C LYS A 2 15.01 9.22 -9.23
N THR A 3 14.88 8.69 -10.42
CA THR A 3 13.77 8.96 -11.36
C THR A 3 13.07 7.66 -11.72
N THR A 4 11.80 7.76 -12.06
CA THR A 4 11.05 6.67 -12.70
C THR A 4 11.11 6.81 -14.24
N PRO A 5 10.72 5.79 -14.99
CA PRO A 5 10.63 5.90 -16.45
C PRO A 5 9.65 6.99 -16.93
N PHE A 6 8.78 7.49 -16.06
CA PHE A 6 7.73 8.47 -16.39
C PHE A 6 8.05 9.89 -15.89
N THR A 7 9.17 10.12 -15.23
CA THR A 7 9.52 11.41 -14.60
C THR A 7 9.40 12.58 -15.57
N ASP A 8 9.96 12.45 -16.78
CA ASP A 8 9.91 13.53 -17.80
C ASP A 8 8.48 13.77 -18.30
N ILE A 9 7.67 12.73 -18.38
CA ILE A 9 6.24 12.84 -18.75
C ILE A 9 5.50 13.64 -17.69
N HIS A 10 5.73 13.35 -16.40
CA HIS A 10 5.10 14.07 -15.30
C HIS A 10 5.44 15.56 -15.31
N ILE A 11 6.73 15.86 -15.54
CA ILE A 11 7.20 17.26 -15.68
C ILE A 11 6.52 17.95 -16.85
N ALA A 12 6.47 17.29 -18.02
CA ALA A 12 5.83 17.83 -19.22
C ALA A 12 4.31 18.07 -19.04
N LEU A 13 3.65 17.26 -18.22
CA LEU A 13 2.24 17.41 -17.84
C LEU A 13 2.01 18.48 -16.75
N GLY A 14 3.07 19.18 -16.30
CA GLY A 14 2.99 20.25 -15.32
C GLY A 14 2.75 19.74 -13.88
N ALA A 15 3.13 18.50 -13.58
CA ALA A 15 3.00 17.96 -12.23
C ALA A 15 3.87 18.74 -11.23
N LYS A 16 3.34 18.94 -10.03
CA LYS A 16 4.15 19.38 -8.88
C LYS A 16 4.97 18.19 -8.39
N MET A 17 6.26 18.22 -8.71
CA MET A 17 7.21 17.18 -8.32
C MET A 17 7.75 17.43 -6.92
N ALA A 18 8.02 16.35 -6.15
CA ALA A 18 8.71 16.40 -4.87
C ALA A 18 9.48 15.10 -4.61
N ASP A 19 10.36 15.14 -3.61
CA ASP A 19 11.01 13.94 -3.09
C ASP A 19 9.97 13.06 -2.38
N PHE A 20 9.91 11.81 -2.83
CA PHE A 20 9.18 10.75 -2.15
C PHE A 20 10.03 9.49 -2.12
N ALA A 21 10.47 9.10 -0.94
CA ALA A 21 11.35 7.93 -0.74
C ALA A 21 12.64 7.98 -1.59
N GLY A 22 13.19 9.16 -1.82
CA GLY A 22 14.40 9.39 -2.62
C GLY A 22 14.15 9.47 -4.13
N PHE A 23 12.89 9.35 -4.58
CA PHE A 23 12.50 9.51 -5.98
C PHE A 23 11.85 10.87 -6.24
N ASN A 24 12.06 11.42 -7.44
CA ASN A 24 11.37 12.62 -7.91
C ASN A 24 9.98 12.24 -8.44
N MET A 25 8.94 12.40 -7.62
CA MET A 25 7.60 11.89 -7.87
C MET A 25 6.55 12.99 -8.01
N PRO A 26 5.50 12.78 -8.84
CA PRO A 26 4.38 13.72 -8.96
C PRO A 26 3.51 13.66 -7.70
N ILE A 27 3.43 14.76 -6.95
CA ILE A 27 2.54 14.88 -5.79
C ILE A 27 1.12 15.20 -6.23
N GLN A 28 0.97 16.09 -7.21
CA GLN A 28 -0.30 16.44 -7.83
C GLN A 28 -0.07 17.00 -9.23
N TYR A 29 -1.09 16.90 -10.07
CA TYR A 29 -1.16 17.58 -11.37
C TYR A 29 -1.94 18.91 -11.26
N PRO A 30 -2.03 19.72 -12.34
CA PRO A 30 -2.76 20.99 -12.30
C PRO A 30 -4.22 20.88 -11.89
N THR A 31 -4.85 19.71 -12.07
CA THR A 31 -6.21 19.40 -11.61
C THR A 31 -6.36 19.45 -10.08
N GLY A 32 -5.29 19.20 -9.36
CA GLY A 32 -5.24 19.22 -7.89
C GLY A 32 -5.78 17.95 -7.22
N ILE A 33 -5.28 17.70 -6.00
CA ILE A 33 -5.50 16.45 -5.24
C ILE A 33 -6.98 16.08 -5.10
N ASN A 34 -7.85 17.05 -4.80
CA ASN A 34 -9.28 16.77 -4.59
C ASN A 34 -9.96 16.27 -5.86
N GLN A 35 -9.66 16.89 -7.01
CA GLN A 35 -10.24 16.47 -8.28
C GLN A 35 -9.64 15.14 -8.74
N GLU A 36 -8.34 14.94 -8.55
CA GLU A 36 -7.67 13.68 -8.83
C GLU A 36 -8.29 12.51 -8.03
N HIS A 37 -8.57 12.74 -6.75
CA HIS A 37 -9.29 11.79 -5.91
C HIS A 37 -10.67 11.42 -6.49
N MET A 38 -11.46 12.43 -6.89
CA MET A 38 -12.80 12.21 -7.45
C MET A 38 -12.75 11.48 -8.79
N ILE A 39 -11.76 11.78 -9.65
CA ILE A 39 -11.55 11.07 -10.92
C ILE A 39 -11.40 9.56 -10.68
N VAL A 40 -10.63 9.17 -9.66
CA VAL A 40 -10.46 7.74 -9.31
C VAL A 40 -11.75 7.15 -8.74
N ARG A 41 -12.52 7.89 -7.96
CA ARG A 41 -13.78 7.38 -7.38
C ARG A 41 -14.88 7.20 -8.42
N GLU A 42 -14.95 8.06 -9.43
CA GLU A 42 -16.07 8.12 -10.39
C GLU A 42 -15.71 7.62 -11.79
N GLY A 43 -14.43 7.55 -12.11
CA GLY A 43 -13.94 7.26 -13.45
C GLY A 43 -12.76 6.30 -13.46
N VAL A 44 -11.61 6.79 -13.95
CA VAL A 44 -10.35 6.05 -14.00
C VAL A 44 -9.16 7.00 -13.91
N GLY A 45 -8.19 6.64 -13.07
CA GLY A 45 -6.93 7.35 -12.94
C GLY A 45 -5.73 6.41 -13.06
N VAL A 46 -4.59 6.93 -13.50
CA VAL A 46 -3.33 6.20 -13.57
C VAL A 46 -2.29 6.85 -12.66
N PHE A 47 -1.68 6.02 -11.83
CA PHE A 47 -0.58 6.38 -10.92
C PHE A 47 0.71 5.76 -11.42
N ASP A 48 1.78 6.54 -11.47
CA ASP A 48 3.12 5.99 -11.52
C ASP A 48 3.50 5.46 -10.13
N VAL A 49 3.74 4.17 -10.05
CA VAL A 49 4.19 3.48 -8.84
C VAL A 49 5.49 2.69 -9.10
N SER A 50 6.22 3.06 -10.16
CA SER A 50 7.49 2.45 -10.56
C SER A 50 8.64 2.67 -9.56
N HIS A 51 8.39 3.41 -8.48
CA HIS A 51 9.30 3.58 -7.37
C HIS A 51 9.25 2.43 -6.36
N MET A 52 8.26 1.54 -6.45
CA MET A 52 8.16 0.34 -5.61
C MET A 52 9.34 -0.62 -5.88
N GLY A 53 9.56 -1.57 -4.96
CA GLY A 53 10.61 -2.58 -5.11
C GLY A 53 10.05 -3.95 -5.44
N GLU A 54 10.73 -4.69 -6.33
CA GLU A 54 10.36 -6.04 -6.75
C GLU A 54 11.50 -7.02 -6.51
N PHE A 55 11.24 -8.04 -5.67
CA PHE A 55 12.22 -9.08 -5.36
C PHE A 55 11.70 -10.44 -5.78
N TRP A 56 12.48 -11.15 -6.59
CA TRP A 56 12.23 -12.55 -6.90
C TRP A 56 12.81 -13.46 -5.82
N VAL A 57 12.00 -14.43 -5.40
CA VAL A 57 12.39 -15.55 -4.52
C VAL A 57 12.17 -16.85 -5.28
N LYS A 58 13.25 -17.61 -5.49
CA LYS A 58 13.23 -18.82 -6.32
C LYS A 58 13.93 -20.00 -5.62
N GLY A 59 13.47 -21.20 -5.85
CA GLY A 59 14.07 -22.45 -5.38
C GLY A 59 13.11 -23.34 -4.61
N GLU A 60 13.51 -24.59 -4.38
CA GLU A 60 12.66 -25.62 -3.74
C GLU A 60 12.22 -25.24 -2.32
N LYS A 61 13.04 -24.45 -1.61
CA LYS A 61 12.75 -23.97 -0.25
C LYS A 61 12.13 -22.57 -0.21
N ALA A 62 11.67 -22.03 -1.35
CA ALA A 62 11.11 -20.67 -1.40
C ALA A 62 9.85 -20.53 -0.51
N LEU A 63 8.99 -21.54 -0.46
CA LEU A 63 7.83 -21.55 0.41
C LEU A 63 8.24 -21.54 1.89
N ASP A 64 9.16 -22.42 2.29
CA ASP A 64 9.60 -22.52 3.68
C ASP A 64 10.25 -21.21 4.16
N PHE A 65 11.07 -20.60 3.30
CA PHE A 65 11.69 -19.32 3.54
C PHE A 65 10.63 -18.22 3.75
N LEU A 66 9.68 -18.08 2.82
CA LEU A 66 8.62 -17.08 2.92
C LEU A 66 7.69 -17.31 4.12
N GLN A 67 7.43 -18.58 4.47
CA GLN A 67 6.69 -18.92 5.68
C GLN A 67 7.43 -18.44 6.94
N TYR A 68 8.75 -18.53 6.97
CA TYR A 68 9.56 -18.12 8.12
C TYR A 68 9.65 -16.60 8.27
N ILE A 69 9.82 -15.86 7.16
CA ILE A 69 10.07 -14.42 7.17
C ILE A 69 8.81 -13.54 7.11
N THR A 70 7.61 -14.10 7.05
CA THR A 70 6.37 -13.32 6.95
C THR A 70 5.35 -13.75 8.00
N THR A 71 4.42 -12.88 8.33
CA THR A 71 3.38 -13.14 9.34
C THR A 71 2.21 -13.96 8.79
N ASN A 72 1.88 -13.86 7.48
CA ASN A 72 0.74 -14.53 6.86
C ASN A 72 1.10 -15.96 6.41
N ASP A 73 0.09 -16.78 6.16
CA ASP A 73 0.25 -18.17 5.71
C ASP A 73 0.38 -18.26 4.19
N VAL A 74 1.63 -18.24 3.69
CA VAL A 74 1.94 -18.33 2.26
C VAL A 74 1.61 -19.73 1.69
N SER A 75 1.48 -20.75 2.55
CA SER A 75 1.12 -22.11 2.09
C SER A 75 -0.30 -22.16 1.51
N LYS A 76 -1.19 -21.29 1.98
CA LYS A 76 -2.57 -21.15 1.49
C LYS A 76 -2.68 -20.34 0.21
N LEU A 77 -1.61 -19.64 -0.19
CA LEU A 77 -1.61 -18.88 -1.42
C LEU A 77 -1.54 -19.83 -2.62
N GLU A 78 -2.48 -19.71 -3.53
CA GLU A 78 -2.53 -20.48 -4.78
C GLU A 78 -1.70 -19.80 -5.88
N ALA A 79 -1.22 -20.56 -6.85
CA ALA A 79 -0.55 -20.00 -8.02
C ALA A 79 -1.47 -19.03 -8.79
N GLY A 80 -0.95 -17.90 -9.25
CA GLY A 80 -1.72 -16.83 -9.88
C GLY A 80 -2.47 -15.92 -8.90
N LYS A 81 -2.22 -16.05 -7.60
CA LYS A 81 -2.80 -15.19 -6.53
C LYS A 81 -1.73 -14.36 -5.84
N ALA A 82 -2.19 -13.29 -5.22
CA ALA A 82 -1.39 -12.40 -4.39
C ALA A 82 -1.84 -12.45 -2.92
N GLN A 83 -0.96 -12.07 -1.99
CA GLN A 83 -1.24 -12.05 -0.55
C GLN A 83 -0.55 -10.86 0.10
N TYR A 84 -1.30 -10.10 0.89
CA TYR A 84 -0.75 -9.05 1.75
C TYR A 84 -0.20 -9.66 3.04
N THR A 85 0.97 -9.21 3.48
CA THR A 85 1.66 -9.69 4.68
C THR A 85 2.62 -8.64 5.23
N CYS A 86 3.24 -8.92 6.37
CA CYS A 86 4.32 -8.13 6.94
C CYS A 86 5.58 -8.96 7.11
N PHE A 87 6.75 -8.31 7.03
CA PHE A 87 8.01 -8.81 7.56
C PHE A 87 8.13 -8.42 9.04
N PRO A 88 8.18 -9.36 9.99
CA PRO A 88 8.47 -9.09 11.41
C PRO A 88 9.96 -8.84 11.61
N ASN A 89 10.34 -7.96 12.57
CA ASN A 89 11.72 -7.50 12.73
C ASN A 89 12.56 -8.24 13.79
N GLY A 90 12.03 -9.29 14.41
CA GLY A 90 12.69 -10.03 15.50
C GLY A 90 12.57 -9.35 16.87
N LYS A 91 11.85 -8.22 16.98
CA LYS A 91 11.64 -7.44 18.21
C LYS A 91 10.17 -7.05 18.42
N GLY A 92 9.28 -7.67 17.64
CA GLY A 92 7.85 -7.44 17.68
C GLY A 92 7.33 -6.32 16.78
N GLY A 93 8.20 -5.59 16.08
CA GLY A 93 7.82 -4.56 15.12
C GLY A 93 7.76 -5.06 13.66
N ILE A 94 7.49 -4.17 12.73
CA ILE A 94 7.31 -4.45 11.31
C ILE A 94 8.47 -3.85 10.51
N VAL A 95 9.24 -4.69 9.80
CA VAL A 95 10.28 -4.22 8.86
C VAL A 95 9.64 -3.54 7.67
N ASP A 96 8.66 -4.18 7.05
CA ASP A 96 7.82 -3.64 5.98
C ASP A 96 6.52 -4.43 5.84
N ASP A 97 5.52 -3.81 5.21
CA ASP A 97 4.34 -4.49 4.70
C ASP A 97 4.43 -4.63 3.18
N LEU A 98 4.02 -5.79 2.66
CA LEU A 98 4.27 -6.14 1.27
C LEU A 98 3.18 -7.02 0.67
N ILE A 99 3.23 -7.16 -0.65
CA ILE A 99 2.43 -8.13 -1.39
C ILE A 99 3.33 -9.23 -1.94
N ILE A 100 2.93 -10.49 -1.71
CA ILE A 100 3.56 -11.68 -2.29
C ILE A 100 2.71 -12.19 -3.44
N TYR A 101 3.31 -12.36 -4.60
CA TYR A 101 2.72 -12.98 -5.79
C TYR A 101 3.26 -14.39 -5.95
N LYS A 102 2.39 -15.39 -5.99
CA LYS A 102 2.80 -16.79 -6.19
C LYS A 102 2.66 -17.22 -7.65
N TYR A 103 3.79 -17.47 -8.29
CA TYR A 103 3.84 -18.07 -9.64
C TYR A 103 3.76 -19.59 -9.60
N SER A 104 4.50 -20.19 -8.67
CA SER A 104 4.53 -21.64 -8.43
C SER A 104 4.96 -21.91 -6.98
N THR A 105 5.14 -23.17 -6.63
CA THR A 105 5.70 -23.57 -5.32
C THR A 105 7.15 -23.14 -5.13
N THR A 106 7.86 -22.84 -6.22
CA THR A 106 9.30 -22.52 -6.23
C THR A 106 9.62 -21.12 -6.77
N LYS A 107 8.60 -20.30 -7.10
CA LYS A 107 8.79 -18.98 -7.70
C LYS A 107 7.77 -17.97 -7.17
N TYR A 108 8.25 -16.91 -6.53
CA TYR A 108 7.45 -15.82 -5.96
C TYR A 108 8.04 -14.46 -6.33
N LEU A 109 7.17 -13.45 -6.42
CA LEU A 109 7.56 -12.05 -6.52
C LEU A 109 7.08 -11.33 -5.28
N LEU A 110 7.96 -10.59 -4.62
CA LEU A 110 7.64 -9.70 -3.50
C LEU A 110 7.60 -8.27 -4.02
N VAL A 111 6.58 -7.51 -3.65
CA VAL A 111 6.48 -6.09 -3.97
C VAL A 111 6.48 -5.31 -2.66
N VAL A 112 7.52 -4.50 -2.45
CA VAL A 112 7.85 -3.80 -1.20
C VAL A 112 7.76 -2.29 -1.35
N ASN A 113 7.68 -1.57 -0.24
CA ASN A 113 7.60 -0.12 -0.23
C ASN A 113 8.90 0.55 -0.69
N ALA A 114 8.78 1.60 -1.49
CA ALA A 114 9.89 2.33 -2.10
C ALA A 114 10.96 2.79 -1.11
N GLY A 115 10.54 3.34 0.02
CA GLY A 115 11.46 3.83 1.06
C GLY A 115 12.23 2.73 1.79
N ASN A 116 11.80 1.48 1.63
CA ASN A 116 12.33 0.32 2.34
C ASN A 116 13.14 -0.63 1.44
N ILE A 117 13.25 -0.39 0.12
CA ILE A 117 13.88 -1.32 -0.83
C ILE A 117 15.26 -1.80 -0.34
N ASP A 118 16.15 -0.88 0.03
CA ASP A 118 17.49 -1.23 0.45
C ASP A 118 17.50 -1.94 1.82
N LYS A 119 16.66 -1.50 2.76
CA LYS A 119 16.46 -2.11 4.07
C LYS A 119 15.91 -3.53 3.94
N ASP A 120 14.87 -3.71 3.17
CA ASP A 120 14.20 -4.99 2.96
C ASP A 120 15.11 -5.96 2.22
N TRP A 121 15.82 -5.47 1.20
CA TRP A 121 16.80 -6.29 0.48
C TRP A 121 17.91 -6.81 1.40
N ALA A 122 18.45 -5.95 2.26
CA ALA A 122 19.46 -6.36 3.24
C ALA A 122 18.85 -7.38 4.22
N TRP A 123 17.65 -7.11 4.73
CA TRP A 123 16.99 -7.97 5.70
C TRP A 123 16.62 -9.34 5.13
N VAL A 124 16.04 -9.45 3.93
CA VAL A 124 15.70 -10.76 3.34
C VAL A 124 16.96 -11.58 3.03
N ASN A 125 18.09 -10.94 2.67
CA ASN A 125 19.36 -11.63 2.48
C ASN A 125 19.92 -12.14 3.81
N GLU A 126 19.85 -11.36 4.89
CA GLU A 126 20.28 -11.77 6.24
C GLU A 126 19.48 -12.98 6.73
N GLN A 127 18.18 -13.00 6.49
CA GLN A 127 17.31 -14.11 6.91
C GLN A 127 17.41 -15.35 6.00
N ASN A 128 18.13 -15.29 4.88
CA ASN A 128 18.20 -16.37 3.89
C ASN A 128 19.13 -17.51 4.32
N THR A 129 18.82 -18.16 5.44
CA THR A 129 19.48 -19.40 5.87
C THR A 129 18.97 -20.63 5.11
N PHE A 130 17.94 -20.51 4.31
CA PHE A 130 17.35 -21.57 3.50
C PHE A 130 18.06 -21.82 2.19
N GLY A 131 18.93 -20.90 1.77
CA GLY A 131 19.68 -21.00 0.52
C GLY A 131 18.81 -20.81 -0.74
N VAL A 132 17.73 -20.03 -0.65
CA VAL A 132 16.91 -19.69 -1.82
C VAL A 132 17.63 -18.66 -2.69
N GLN A 133 17.35 -18.68 -3.98
CA GLN A 133 17.84 -17.67 -4.89
C GLN A 133 17.01 -16.39 -4.73
N LEU A 134 17.66 -15.30 -4.35
CA LEU A 134 17.10 -13.95 -4.26
C LEU A 134 17.60 -13.09 -5.41
N GLU A 135 16.73 -12.26 -5.97
CA GLU A 135 17.08 -11.34 -7.05
C GLU A 135 16.31 -10.02 -6.88
N ASN A 136 17.03 -8.91 -6.67
CA ASN A 136 16.42 -7.58 -6.70
C ASN A 136 16.24 -7.16 -8.16
N ALA A 137 14.98 -7.05 -8.58
CA ALA A 137 14.58 -6.73 -9.93
C ALA A 137 13.98 -5.32 -10.06
N SER A 138 14.00 -4.52 -9.00
CA SER A 138 13.32 -3.22 -8.91
C SER A 138 13.66 -2.27 -10.06
N ASP A 139 14.93 -2.27 -10.49
CA ASP A 139 15.38 -1.39 -11.59
C ASP A 139 14.93 -1.86 -12.99
N ARG A 140 14.26 -3.00 -13.12
CA ARG A 140 13.86 -3.57 -14.42
C ARG A 140 12.41 -3.30 -14.77
N TYR A 141 11.58 -2.95 -13.79
CA TYR A 141 10.16 -2.77 -13.98
C TYR A 141 9.77 -1.30 -14.09
N GLY A 142 8.80 -1.04 -14.98
CA GLY A 142 7.88 0.06 -14.85
C GLY A 142 6.60 -0.48 -14.22
N GLN A 143 6.00 0.26 -13.33
CA GLN A 143 4.76 -0.13 -12.65
C GLN A 143 3.75 1.01 -12.69
N LEU A 144 2.56 0.73 -13.21
CA LEU A 144 1.43 1.65 -13.22
C LEU A 144 0.24 1.05 -12.48
N ALA A 145 -0.38 1.82 -11.60
CA ALA A 145 -1.67 1.46 -11.02
C ALA A 145 -2.78 2.22 -11.76
N VAL A 146 -3.64 1.49 -12.48
CA VAL A 146 -4.80 2.04 -13.20
C VAL A 146 -6.04 1.69 -12.41
N GLN A 147 -6.63 2.69 -11.75
CA GLN A 147 -7.61 2.51 -10.69
C GLN A 147 -8.89 3.31 -10.96
N GLY A 148 -10.01 2.71 -10.59
CA GLY A 148 -11.33 3.32 -10.70
C GLY A 148 -12.38 2.37 -11.30
N PRO A 149 -13.68 2.69 -11.17
CA PRO A 149 -14.77 1.82 -11.62
C PRO A 149 -14.76 1.53 -13.13
N LYS A 150 -14.14 2.41 -13.94
CA LYS A 150 -14.01 2.23 -15.40
C LYS A 150 -12.68 1.61 -15.83
N ALA A 151 -11.79 1.28 -14.89
CA ALA A 151 -10.44 0.81 -15.21
C ALA A 151 -10.45 -0.52 -15.97
N THR A 152 -11.22 -1.51 -15.52
CA THR A 152 -11.27 -2.84 -16.16
C THR A 152 -11.79 -2.74 -17.60
N GLU A 153 -12.87 -2.00 -17.84
CA GLU A 153 -13.45 -1.80 -19.17
C GLU A 153 -12.44 -1.13 -20.12
N MET A 154 -11.78 -0.09 -19.66
CA MET A 154 -10.76 0.62 -20.45
C MET A 154 -9.55 -0.26 -20.76
N LEU A 155 -9.00 -0.95 -19.75
CA LEU A 155 -7.82 -1.81 -19.91
C LEU A 155 -8.08 -3.00 -20.84
N GLN A 156 -9.33 -3.51 -20.86
CA GLN A 156 -9.72 -4.61 -21.75
C GLN A 156 -9.50 -4.32 -23.23
N LEU A 157 -9.44 -3.03 -23.62
CA LEU A 157 -9.16 -2.62 -25.00
C LEU A 157 -7.70 -2.84 -25.43
N LEU A 158 -6.80 -3.10 -24.47
CA LEU A 158 -5.35 -3.23 -24.68
C LEU A 158 -4.83 -4.66 -24.53
N THR A 159 -5.71 -5.61 -24.26
CA THR A 159 -5.33 -7.02 -24.06
C THR A 159 -6.46 -7.97 -24.48
N ASP A 160 -6.10 -9.15 -24.94
CA ASP A 160 -7.02 -10.26 -25.21
C ASP A 160 -7.21 -11.18 -23.97
N ALA A 161 -6.48 -10.92 -22.87
CA ALA A 161 -6.77 -11.57 -21.60
C ALA A 161 -8.14 -11.09 -21.08
N ASP A 162 -8.98 -12.01 -20.61
CA ASP A 162 -10.24 -11.64 -19.96
C ASP A 162 -9.94 -11.08 -18.55
N LEU A 163 -9.89 -9.75 -18.43
CA LEU A 163 -9.61 -9.06 -17.16
C LEU A 163 -10.72 -9.28 -16.14
N SER A 164 -11.97 -9.46 -16.59
CA SER A 164 -13.10 -9.70 -15.69
C SER A 164 -13.02 -11.07 -14.99
N ALA A 165 -12.30 -12.00 -15.59
CA ALA A 165 -12.03 -13.33 -15.03
C ALA A 165 -10.86 -13.36 -14.04
N ILE A 166 -10.15 -12.25 -13.82
CA ILE A 166 -9.07 -12.14 -12.82
C ILE A 166 -9.66 -11.65 -11.50
N PRO A 167 -9.82 -12.52 -10.48
CA PRO A 167 -10.41 -12.11 -9.20
C PRO A 167 -9.54 -11.09 -8.46
N TYR A 168 -10.12 -10.38 -7.51
CA TYR A 168 -9.36 -9.51 -6.59
C TYR A 168 -8.26 -10.31 -5.86
N TYR A 169 -7.06 -9.73 -5.79
CA TYR A 169 -5.84 -10.40 -5.31
C TYR A 169 -5.42 -11.61 -6.16
N ALA A 170 -5.69 -11.55 -7.48
CA ALA A 170 -5.12 -12.48 -8.45
C ALA A 170 -4.43 -11.72 -9.58
N PHE A 171 -3.56 -12.42 -10.30
CA PHE A 171 -2.81 -11.85 -11.41
C PHE A 171 -2.66 -12.84 -12.55
N ARG A 172 -2.34 -12.32 -13.74
CA ARG A 172 -1.93 -13.07 -14.93
C ARG A 172 -0.75 -12.36 -15.58
N GLU A 173 0.16 -13.14 -16.13
CA GLU A 173 1.19 -12.62 -17.03
C GLU A 173 0.70 -12.82 -18.46
N TRP A 174 0.56 -11.73 -19.21
CA TRP A 174 -0.05 -11.76 -20.54
C TRP A 174 0.52 -10.67 -21.44
N SER A 175 0.06 -10.63 -22.72
CA SER A 175 0.32 -9.52 -23.62
C SER A 175 -0.58 -8.33 -23.27
N PHE A 176 0.00 -7.12 -23.22
CA PHE A 176 -0.74 -5.88 -22.98
C PHE A 176 -0.16 -4.74 -23.82
N ALA A 177 -1.00 -4.04 -24.57
CA ALA A 177 -0.59 -2.97 -25.50
C ALA A 177 0.55 -3.40 -26.46
N GLY A 178 0.56 -4.67 -26.88
CA GLY A 178 1.61 -5.25 -27.74
C GLY A 178 2.89 -5.66 -27.02
N VAL A 179 3.00 -5.45 -25.72
CA VAL A 179 4.14 -5.86 -24.88
C VAL A 179 3.87 -7.24 -24.26
N GLN A 180 4.82 -8.16 -24.41
CA GLN A 180 4.72 -9.50 -23.82
C GLN A 180 5.20 -9.52 -22.37
N GLY A 181 4.67 -10.46 -21.55
CA GLY A 181 5.12 -10.66 -20.19
C GLY A 181 4.71 -9.55 -19.21
N VAL A 182 3.65 -8.83 -19.50
CA VAL A 182 3.09 -7.84 -18.56
C VAL A 182 2.30 -8.56 -17.48
N ILE A 183 2.59 -8.26 -16.22
CA ILE A 183 1.82 -8.76 -15.09
C ILE A 183 0.59 -7.86 -14.94
N LEU A 184 -0.59 -8.45 -15.11
CA LEU A 184 -1.90 -7.82 -14.94
C LEU A 184 -2.45 -8.26 -13.59
N SER A 185 -2.35 -7.43 -12.58
CA SER A 185 -2.75 -7.75 -11.22
C SER A 185 -4.00 -6.99 -10.81
N ASN A 186 -5.05 -7.71 -10.41
CA ASN A 186 -6.25 -7.12 -9.83
C ASN A 186 -5.99 -6.78 -8.34
N THR A 187 -5.09 -5.84 -8.13
CA THR A 187 -4.69 -5.26 -6.86
C THR A 187 -4.72 -3.74 -6.95
N GLY A 188 -4.51 -3.06 -5.83
CA GLY A 188 -4.44 -1.60 -5.78
C GLY A 188 -4.57 -1.08 -4.35
N TYR A 189 -4.34 0.22 -4.21
CA TYR A 189 -4.27 0.91 -2.93
C TYR A 189 -5.32 2.02 -2.80
N THR A 190 -6.42 1.89 -3.54
CA THR A 190 -7.47 2.93 -3.63
C THR A 190 -8.84 2.46 -3.15
N GLY A 191 -9.08 1.14 -3.15
CA GLY A 191 -10.41 0.57 -2.92
C GLY A 191 -11.45 0.98 -3.98
N ALA A 192 -11.01 1.40 -5.17
CA ALA A 192 -11.88 1.79 -6.29
C ALA A 192 -11.97 0.71 -7.37
N GLY A 193 -11.23 -0.40 -7.22
CA GLY A 193 -11.03 -1.42 -8.25
C GLY A 193 -10.00 -0.98 -9.28
N GLY A 194 -9.66 -1.90 -10.19
CA GLY A 194 -8.65 -1.67 -11.23
C GLY A 194 -7.49 -2.64 -11.15
N PHE A 195 -6.41 -2.32 -11.83
CA PHE A 195 -5.25 -3.19 -11.98
C PHE A 195 -3.95 -2.46 -11.69
N GLU A 196 -2.96 -3.21 -11.23
CA GLU A 196 -1.56 -2.83 -11.27
C GLU A 196 -0.87 -3.58 -12.41
N LEU A 197 -0.13 -2.84 -13.21
CA LEU A 197 0.56 -3.33 -14.41
C LEU A 197 2.06 -3.27 -14.15
N TYR A 198 2.74 -4.42 -14.25
CA TYR A 198 4.20 -4.50 -14.14
C TYR A 198 4.75 -4.92 -15.50
N PHE A 199 5.72 -4.20 -16.02
CA PHE A 199 6.25 -4.44 -17.37
C PHE A 199 7.73 -4.05 -17.42
N PRO A 200 8.50 -4.59 -18.42
CA PRO A 200 9.87 -4.16 -18.62
C PRO A 200 9.94 -2.65 -18.88
N LYS A 201 10.76 -1.94 -18.11
CA LYS A 201 10.77 -0.47 -18.07
C LYS A 201 11.02 0.20 -19.43
N GLU A 202 11.70 -0.47 -20.35
CA GLU A 202 11.93 0.00 -21.71
C GLU A 202 10.65 0.19 -22.53
N HIS A 203 9.54 -0.42 -22.12
CA HIS A 203 8.23 -0.27 -22.74
C HIS A 203 7.34 0.79 -22.07
N SER A 204 7.87 1.56 -21.12
CA SER A 204 7.09 2.52 -20.34
C SER A 204 6.38 3.56 -21.20
N GLN A 205 7.07 4.16 -22.17
CA GLN A 205 6.46 5.13 -23.08
C GLN A 205 5.34 4.50 -23.92
N GLN A 206 5.59 3.31 -24.49
CA GLN A 206 4.59 2.59 -25.30
C GLN A 206 3.31 2.32 -24.52
N ILE A 207 3.44 1.82 -23.27
CA ILE A 207 2.29 1.51 -22.42
C ILE A 207 1.55 2.78 -22.00
N TRP A 208 2.30 3.83 -21.64
CA TRP A 208 1.70 5.12 -21.29
C TRP A 208 0.88 5.71 -22.45
N ASP A 209 1.45 5.74 -23.64
CA ASP A 209 0.77 6.30 -24.83
C ASP A 209 -0.48 5.49 -25.17
N ALA A 210 -0.39 4.15 -25.14
CA ALA A 210 -1.53 3.27 -25.39
C ALA A 210 -2.65 3.50 -24.36
N LEU A 211 -2.32 3.61 -23.07
CA LEU A 211 -3.31 3.90 -22.03
C LEU A 211 -4.03 5.24 -22.27
N PHE A 212 -3.27 6.29 -22.60
CA PHE A 212 -3.86 7.61 -22.82
C PHE A 212 -4.63 7.71 -24.14
N GLU A 213 -4.28 6.90 -25.16
CA GLU A 213 -5.05 6.83 -26.39
C GLU A 213 -6.43 6.23 -26.15
N VAL A 214 -6.50 5.01 -25.58
CA VAL A 214 -7.79 4.35 -25.31
C VAL A 214 -8.55 4.98 -24.13
N GLY A 215 -7.83 5.66 -23.24
CA GLY A 215 -8.39 6.28 -22.04
C GLY A 215 -9.17 7.57 -22.28
N LYS A 216 -9.02 8.23 -23.44
CA LYS A 216 -9.70 9.50 -23.75
C LYS A 216 -11.22 9.43 -23.55
N PRO A 217 -11.95 8.44 -24.09
CA PRO A 217 -13.41 8.34 -23.90
C PRO A 217 -13.83 8.06 -22.45
N PHE A 218 -12.92 7.51 -21.63
CA PHE A 218 -13.17 7.18 -20.23
C PHE A 218 -12.81 8.32 -19.28
N GLY A 219 -12.17 9.38 -19.78
CA GLY A 219 -11.68 10.49 -18.97
C GLY A 219 -10.46 10.11 -18.13
N LEU A 220 -9.61 9.19 -18.62
CA LEU A 220 -8.36 8.83 -17.94
C LEU A 220 -7.53 10.06 -17.64
N ALA A 221 -7.07 10.18 -16.39
CA ALA A 221 -6.18 11.25 -15.99
C ALA A 221 -4.99 10.68 -15.19
N PRO A 222 -3.82 11.36 -15.26
CA PRO A 222 -2.69 11.05 -14.39
C PRO A 222 -3.00 11.54 -12.96
N ILE A 223 -2.61 10.73 -11.97
CA ILE A 223 -2.94 10.95 -10.56
C ILE A 223 -1.66 10.97 -9.73
N GLY A 224 -1.51 12.00 -8.90
CA GLY A 224 -0.36 12.17 -8.04
C GLY A 224 -0.46 11.46 -6.69
N LEU A 225 0.68 11.42 -5.97
CA LEU A 225 0.80 10.74 -4.68
C LEU A 225 -0.07 11.39 -3.58
N GLY A 226 -0.40 12.67 -3.70
CA GLY A 226 -1.33 13.33 -2.77
C GLY A 226 -2.74 12.75 -2.82
N ALA A 227 -3.24 12.43 -4.02
CA ALA A 227 -4.52 11.73 -4.17
C ALA A 227 -4.41 10.25 -3.78
N ARG A 228 -3.26 9.58 -4.05
CA ARG A 228 -2.98 8.22 -3.55
C ARG A 228 -3.13 8.15 -2.03
N ASP A 229 -2.55 9.11 -1.30
CA ASP A 229 -2.67 9.16 0.16
C ASP A 229 -4.12 9.41 0.62
N SER A 230 -4.86 10.30 -0.03
CA SER A 230 -6.25 10.54 0.33
C SER A 230 -7.16 9.34 0.05
N LEU A 231 -6.93 8.62 -1.05
CA LEU A 231 -7.69 7.43 -1.43
C LEU A 231 -7.44 6.24 -0.50
N ARG A 232 -6.18 5.98 -0.15
CA ARG A 232 -5.84 4.89 0.78
C ARG A 232 -6.40 5.15 2.18
N LEU A 233 -6.29 6.40 2.66
CA LEU A 233 -6.77 6.76 4.00
C LEU A 233 -8.29 6.69 4.11
N GLU A 234 -9.04 7.01 3.04
CA GLU A 234 -10.50 6.79 2.99
C GLU A 234 -10.87 5.31 3.17
N LYS A 235 -9.95 4.38 2.86
CA LYS A 235 -10.12 2.93 3.02
C LYS A 235 -9.38 2.36 4.24
N TRP A 236 -8.78 3.23 5.04
CA TRP A 236 -8.03 2.85 6.23
C TRP A 236 -6.83 1.92 5.96
N TYR A 237 -6.22 2.05 4.77
CA TYR A 237 -5.01 1.30 4.46
C TYR A 237 -3.81 1.96 5.11
N CYS A 238 -3.00 1.16 5.81
CA CYS A 238 -1.78 1.63 6.45
C CYS A 238 -0.76 2.15 5.43
N LEU A 239 0.01 3.15 5.84
CA LEU A 239 1.20 3.61 5.14
C LEU A 239 2.41 3.34 6.04
N TYR A 240 3.38 2.55 5.53
CA TYR A 240 4.62 2.30 6.26
C TYR A 240 5.40 3.60 6.50
N GLY A 241 6.00 3.72 7.67
CA GLY A 241 6.67 4.94 8.13
C GLY A 241 5.73 6.00 8.73
N HIS A 242 4.40 5.76 8.69
CA HIS A 242 3.38 6.60 9.31
C HIS A 242 2.51 5.80 10.28
N ASP A 243 1.76 4.83 9.76
CA ASP A 243 0.79 4.07 10.54
C ASP A 243 1.38 2.77 11.11
N ILE A 244 2.40 2.24 10.46
CA ILE A 244 3.18 1.06 10.87
C ILE A 244 4.67 1.31 10.64
N ASP A 245 5.51 0.75 11.49
CA ASP A 245 6.96 0.88 11.44
C ASP A 245 7.67 -0.20 12.29
N ASP A 246 8.99 -0.05 12.47
CA ASP A 246 9.82 -0.93 13.29
C ASP A 246 9.42 -0.97 14.78
N THR A 247 8.61 -0.04 15.26
CA THR A 247 8.19 0.07 16.68
C THR A 247 6.75 -0.37 16.92
N THR A 248 6.02 -0.71 15.85
CA THR A 248 4.60 -1.08 15.89
C THR A 248 4.43 -2.56 15.59
N SER A 249 3.70 -3.28 16.44
CA SER A 249 3.41 -4.69 16.17
C SER A 249 2.21 -4.85 15.22
N PRO A 250 2.14 -5.96 14.46
CA PRO A 250 0.96 -6.27 13.66
C PRO A 250 -0.34 -6.29 14.46
N LEU A 251 -0.27 -6.68 15.76
CA LEU A 251 -1.45 -6.74 16.64
C LEU A 251 -1.91 -5.36 17.08
N GLU A 252 -0.98 -4.45 17.38
CA GLU A 252 -1.29 -3.04 17.67
C GLU A 252 -1.90 -2.34 16.46
N ALA A 253 -1.39 -2.65 15.26
CA ALA A 253 -1.82 -2.06 13.99
C ALA A 253 -3.15 -2.64 13.45
N GLY A 254 -3.80 -3.58 14.16
CA GLY A 254 -5.03 -4.21 13.67
C GLY A 254 -4.79 -5.24 12.56
N LEU A 255 -3.54 -5.62 12.29
CA LEU A 255 -3.14 -6.57 11.26
C LEU A 255 -3.11 -8.03 11.76
N GLY A 256 -3.78 -8.33 12.87
CA GLY A 256 -3.92 -9.69 13.40
C GLY A 256 -4.54 -10.68 12.41
N TRP A 257 -5.34 -10.20 11.46
CA TRP A 257 -5.96 -11.03 10.42
C TRP A 257 -4.95 -11.60 9.41
N ILE A 258 -3.77 -10.99 9.25
CA ILE A 258 -2.64 -11.51 8.47
C ILE A 258 -1.52 -12.09 9.35
N THR A 259 -1.75 -12.30 10.64
CA THR A 259 -0.77 -12.89 11.57
C THR A 259 -1.24 -14.29 11.96
N LYS A 260 -0.70 -15.32 11.29
CA LYS A 260 -1.22 -16.69 11.32
C LYS A 260 -0.41 -17.59 12.24
N PHE A 261 -0.73 -17.56 13.54
CA PHE A 261 0.00 -18.26 14.60
C PHE A 261 -0.06 -19.79 14.50
N ASP A 262 -1.21 -20.33 14.11
CA ASP A 262 -1.45 -21.79 14.12
C ASP A 262 -0.93 -22.49 12.87
N ALA A 263 -0.61 -21.74 11.81
CA ALA A 263 -0.28 -22.29 10.50
C ALA A 263 1.19 -22.69 10.36
N LYS A 264 2.08 -22.05 11.12
CA LYS A 264 3.54 -22.11 10.88
C LYS A 264 4.35 -21.53 12.03
N ASP A 265 5.65 -21.73 11.97
CA ASP A 265 6.63 -20.96 12.73
C ASP A 265 7.14 -19.78 11.89
N PHE A 266 7.42 -18.63 12.53
CA PHE A 266 7.91 -17.41 11.87
C PHE A 266 8.60 -16.50 12.89
N ILE A 267 9.41 -15.57 12.39
CA ILE A 267 10.11 -14.55 13.18
C ILE A 267 9.08 -13.80 14.05
N ASP A 268 9.38 -13.60 15.35
CA ASP A 268 8.51 -12.95 16.36
C ASP A 268 7.26 -13.72 16.78
N LYS A 269 7.01 -14.94 16.33
CA LYS A 269 5.81 -15.68 16.70
C LYS A 269 5.58 -15.75 18.20
N GLU A 270 6.61 -16.12 18.97
CA GLU A 270 6.51 -16.25 20.44
C GLU A 270 6.21 -14.90 21.10
N PHE A 271 6.89 -13.83 20.66
CA PHE A 271 6.66 -12.47 21.13
C PHE A 271 5.20 -12.04 20.88
N LEU A 272 4.73 -12.22 19.66
CA LEU A 272 3.38 -11.84 19.26
C LEU A 272 2.29 -12.70 19.93
N LEU A 273 2.55 -14.00 20.18
CA LEU A 273 1.65 -14.85 20.97
C LEU A 273 1.53 -14.36 22.40
N LYS A 274 2.64 -13.99 23.03
CA LYS A 274 2.64 -13.39 24.38
C LYS A 274 1.84 -12.09 24.37
N GLN A 275 2.12 -11.19 23.46
CA GLN A 275 1.37 -9.93 23.32
C GLN A 275 -0.13 -10.16 23.08
N LYS A 276 -0.50 -11.19 22.30
CA LYS A 276 -1.90 -11.56 22.09
C LYS A 276 -2.58 -12.04 23.39
N ALA A 277 -1.87 -12.81 24.21
CA ALA A 277 -2.40 -13.32 25.48
C ALA A 277 -2.53 -12.23 26.56
N GLU A 278 -1.56 -11.32 26.64
CA GLU A 278 -1.54 -10.22 27.62
C GLU A 278 -2.40 -9.02 27.18
N GLY A 279 -2.70 -8.91 25.88
CA GLY A 279 -3.33 -7.76 25.25
C GLY A 279 -2.31 -6.66 24.90
N VAL A 280 -2.63 -5.91 23.85
CA VAL A 280 -1.80 -4.75 23.44
C VAL A 280 -2.07 -3.55 24.32
N GLN A 281 -1.05 -2.72 24.56
CA GLN A 281 -1.17 -1.51 25.38
C GLN A 281 -1.77 -0.33 24.61
N ARG A 282 -1.60 -0.31 23.29
CA ARG A 282 -2.14 0.70 22.36
C ARG A 282 -2.71 0.03 21.13
N LYS A 283 -3.61 0.70 20.44
CA LYS A 283 -4.20 0.24 19.17
C LYS A 283 -4.26 1.36 18.17
N LEU A 284 -3.97 1.02 16.94
CA LEU A 284 -4.30 1.88 15.80
C LEU A 284 -5.83 1.93 15.64
N VAL A 285 -6.37 3.13 15.68
CA VAL A 285 -7.80 3.39 15.52
C VAL A 285 -8.03 4.30 14.31
N HIS A 286 -9.21 4.19 13.72
CA HIS A 286 -9.71 5.06 12.67
C HIS A 286 -10.71 6.03 13.31
N PHE A 287 -10.66 7.32 12.93
CA PHE A 287 -11.56 8.31 13.52
C PHE A 287 -12.01 9.38 12.51
N GLU A 288 -13.18 9.94 12.80
CA GLU A 288 -13.78 11.05 12.05
C GLU A 288 -13.97 12.25 12.98
N CYS A 289 -13.48 13.42 12.57
CA CYS A 289 -13.70 14.67 13.29
C CYS A 289 -15.19 15.04 13.26
N GLN A 290 -15.72 15.45 14.41
CA GLN A 290 -17.12 15.90 14.54
C GLN A 290 -17.29 17.39 14.15
N GLU A 291 -16.18 18.10 14.00
CA GLU A 291 -16.11 19.49 13.54
C GLU A 291 -15.19 19.59 12.35
N ARG A 292 -15.29 20.71 11.62
CA ARG A 292 -14.43 20.95 10.45
C ARG A 292 -12.97 21.16 10.89
N ALA A 293 -12.17 20.14 10.78
CA ALA A 293 -10.75 20.15 11.11
C ALA A 293 -9.98 19.19 10.19
N ILE A 294 -8.67 19.38 10.09
CA ILE A 294 -7.79 18.47 9.35
C ILE A 294 -6.80 17.90 10.36
N PRO A 295 -6.96 16.65 10.79
CA PRO A 295 -5.95 16.00 11.61
C PRO A 295 -4.66 15.85 10.81
N ARG A 296 -3.50 15.97 11.49
CA ARG A 296 -2.19 15.82 10.86
C ARG A 296 -1.34 14.87 11.67
N CYS A 297 -0.44 14.17 10.99
CA CYS A 297 0.57 13.33 11.64
C CYS A 297 1.28 14.11 12.75
N GLY A 298 1.45 13.48 13.92
CA GLY A 298 2.07 14.05 15.10
C GLY A 298 1.15 14.87 16.01
N TYR A 299 -0.11 15.14 15.63
CA TYR A 299 -1.05 15.78 16.56
C TYR A 299 -1.39 14.84 17.71
N GLU A 300 -1.45 15.40 18.92
CA GLU A 300 -1.87 14.65 20.11
C GLU A 300 -3.34 14.24 20.03
N ILE A 301 -3.62 13.02 20.46
CA ILE A 301 -4.97 12.53 20.74
C ILE A 301 -5.16 12.60 22.24
N CYS A 302 -6.21 13.24 22.71
CA CYS A 302 -6.51 13.45 24.11
C CYS A 302 -7.84 12.85 24.54
N ASP A 303 -7.99 12.64 25.86
CA ASP A 303 -9.27 12.34 26.51
C ASP A 303 -10.10 13.65 26.69
N ALA A 304 -11.24 13.55 27.37
CA ALA A 304 -12.14 14.69 27.62
C ALA A 304 -11.53 15.74 28.59
N GLU A 305 -10.61 15.34 29.42
CA GLU A 305 -9.88 16.19 30.37
C GLU A 305 -8.65 16.86 29.75
N GLY A 306 -8.31 16.49 28.49
CA GLY A 306 -7.16 17.03 27.75
C GLY A 306 -5.85 16.30 28.04
N ASN A 307 -5.88 15.13 28.71
CA ASN A 307 -4.69 14.30 28.88
C ASN A 307 -4.36 13.58 27.57
N THR A 308 -3.08 13.53 27.21
CA THR A 308 -2.64 12.83 26.01
C THR A 308 -2.78 11.31 26.18
N ILE A 309 -3.55 10.68 25.29
CA ILE A 309 -3.80 9.23 25.23
C ILE A 309 -3.21 8.57 24.00
N GLY A 310 -2.65 9.36 23.09
CA GLY A 310 -2.07 8.86 21.83
C GLY A 310 -1.67 9.95 20.86
N ASN A 311 -1.39 9.52 19.60
CA ASN A 311 -0.98 10.44 18.53
C ASN A 311 -1.59 10.04 17.19
N VAL A 312 -1.88 11.05 16.37
CA VAL A 312 -2.30 10.89 14.97
C VAL A 312 -1.11 10.43 14.13
N THR A 313 -1.30 9.40 13.34
CA THR A 313 -0.29 8.89 12.38
C THR A 313 -0.56 9.37 10.96
N SER A 314 -1.84 9.42 10.55
CA SER A 314 -2.28 9.91 9.25
C SER A 314 -3.57 10.68 9.38
N GLY A 315 -3.76 11.70 8.54
CA GLY A 315 -5.03 12.45 8.57
C GLY A 315 -5.18 13.47 7.44
N ILE A 316 -6.39 13.58 6.95
CA ILE A 316 -6.78 14.48 5.87
C ILE A 316 -8.21 14.99 6.02
N MET A 317 -8.58 15.95 5.16
CA MET A 317 -9.98 16.25 4.84
C MET A 317 -10.38 15.44 3.61
N LEU A 318 -11.35 14.52 3.76
CA LEU A 318 -11.81 13.71 2.62
C LEU A 318 -12.44 14.58 1.53
N PRO A 319 -12.02 14.43 0.26
CA PRO A 319 -12.64 15.17 -0.84
C PRO A 319 -14.12 14.82 -1.05
N THR A 320 -14.51 13.59 -0.75
CA THR A 320 -15.88 13.06 -0.92
C THR A 320 -16.86 13.64 0.08
N THR A 321 -16.57 13.58 1.38
CA THR A 321 -17.51 13.93 2.47
C THR A 321 -17.26 15.29 3.08
N LYS A 322 -16.07 15.90 2.85
CA LYS A 322 -15.57 17.11 3.53
C LYS A 322 -15.42 16.95 5.05
N ILE A 323 -15.29 15.71 5.51
CA ILE A 323 -15.02 15.36 6.91
C ILE A 323 -13.51 15.16 7.09
N GLY A 324 -12.97 15.68 8.18
CA GLY A 324 -11.60 15.37 8.60
C GLY A 324 -11.53 13.96 9.16
N VAL A 325 -10.70 13.11 8.57
CA VAL A 325 -10.52 11.73 9.01
C VAL A 325 -9.06 11.44 9.31
N GLY A 326 -8.81 10.48 10.17
CA GLY A 326 -7.44 10.10 10.49
C GLY A 326 -7.31 8.71 11.09
N MET A 327 -6.07 8.29 11.16
CA MET A 327 -5.60 7.11 11.89
C MET A 327 -4.67 7.57 13.00
N GLY A 328 -4.60 6.81 14.08
CA GLY A 328 -3.68 7.10 15.18
C GLY A 328 -3.67 6.02 16.23
N TYR A 329 -2.58 5.95 16.98
CA TYR A 329 -2.50 5.04 18.12
C TYR A 329 -3.08 5.70 19.35
N VAL A 330 -3.95 4.97 20.05
CA VAL A 330 -4.47 5.35 21.37
C VAL A 330 -4.24 4.22 22.38
N GLN A 331 -4.15 4.56 23.66
CA GLN A 331 -4.16 3.56 24.73
C GLN A 331 -5.39 2.65 24.57
N THR A 332 -5.23 1.34 24.77
CA THR A 332 -6.27 0.33 24.51
C THR A 332 -7.59 0.62 25.22
N ALA A 333 -7.55 1.24 26.40
CA ALA A 333 -8.75 1.62 27.15
C ALA A 333 -9.68 2.56 26.38
N PHE A 334 -9.12 3.36 25.45
CA PHE A 334 -9.87 4.34 24.64
C PHE A 334 -10.16 3.85 23.22
N ALA A 335 -9.70 2.66 22.84
CA ALA A 335 -9.73 2.18 21.44
C ALA A 335 -11.09 1.59 21.00
N LYS A 336 -12.14 1.68 21.83
CA LYS A 336 -13.44 1.10 21.50
C LYS A 336 -14.15 1.95 20.44
N LYS A 337 -14.75 1.28 19.45
CA LYS A 337 -15.62 1.93 18.45
C LYS A 337 -16.69 2.80 19.13
N GLU A 338 -17.05 3.92 18.52
CA GLU A 338 -17.97 4.98 19.01
C GLU A 338 -17.41 5.82 20.18
N THR A 339 -16.22 5.55 20.69
CA THR A 339 -15.58 6.40 21.72
C THR A 339 -15.29 7.78 21.14
N ILE A 340 -15.58 8.83 21.91
CA ILE A 340 -15.18 10.20 21.59
C ILE A 340 -13.77 10.44 22.14
N ILE A 341 -12.89 10.84 21.24
CA ILE A 341 -11.52 11.28 21.51
C ILE A 341 -11.38 12.72 21.04
N TYR A 342 -10.31 13.39 21.41
CA TYR A 342 -10.09 14.77 21.04
C TYR A 342 -8.75 14.94 20.33
N ILE A 343 -8.76 15.55 19.15
CA ILE A 343 -7.54 15.87 18.41
C ILE A 343 -7.11 17.27 18.81
N LYS A 344 -5.94 17.39 19.41
CA LYS A 344 -5.38 18.69 19.84
C LYS A 344 -4.75 19.39 18.65
N ILE A 345 -5.41 20.45 18.19
CA ILE A 345 -4.94 21.31 17.11
C ILE A 345 -4.66 22.69 17.69
N ARG A 346 -3.37 23.01 17.86
CA ARG A 346 -2.93 24.17 18.62
C ARG A 346 -3.50 24.11 20.05
N GLU A 347 -4.28 25.10 20.47
CA GLU A 347 -4.91 25.18 21.81
C GLU A 347 -6.34 24.62 21.85
N LYS A 348 -6.82 24.00 20.75
CA LYS A 348 -8.20 23.50 20.67
C LYS A 348 -8.23 21.97 20.70
N LEU A 349 -9.17 21.43 21.45
CA LEU A 349 -9.54 20.03 21.46
C LEU A 349 -10.71 19.83 20.50
N ILE A 350 -10.46 19.22 19.34
CA ILE A 350 -11.46 18.95 18.32
C ILE A 350 -12.04 17.55 18.58
N PRO A 351 -13.34 17.43 18.87
CA PRO A 351 -13.94 16.13 19.09
C PRO A 351 -13.90 15.29 17.83
N ALA A 352 -13.53 14.03 17.98
CA ALA A 352 -13.51 13.01 16.92
C ALA A 352 -14.05 11.70 17.46
N LYS A 353 -14.72 10.94 16.59
CA LYS A 353 -15.34 9.68 16.94
C LYS A 353 -14.57 8.53 16.31
N ILE A 354 -14.24 7.50 17.08
CA ILE A 354 -13.65 6.26 16.57
C ILE A 354 -14.72 5.47 15.79
N VAL A 355 -14.40 5.07 14.54
CA VAL A 355 -15.33 4.43 13.60
C VAL A 355 -15.01 2.96 13.34
#